data_a09f8956fdeb228f430063e13171b1f9
#
_entry.id   a09f8956fdeb228f430063e13171b1f9
#
_cell.length_a   1.000
_cell.length_b   1.000
_cell.length_c   1.000
_cell.angle_alpha   90.00
_cell.angle_beta   90.00
_cell.angle_gamma   90.00
#
_symmetry.space_group_name_H-M   'P 1'
#
loop_
_entity.id
_entity.type
_entity.pdbx_description
1 polymer ?
#
loop_
_entity_poly.entity_id
_entity_poly.type
_entity_poly.pdbx_seq_one_letter_code
_entity_poly.pdbx_strand_id
1 'polypeptide(L)'
;LEKFDFDGFRHDACKHIPLNYWRELGAKMKQRYPNRHIWMIGETYGDTKLIGSYVKSGLLNSQFDFNIYHTAIDVFGKPNQSLTRMNQTIMESLAAYGAHHTMGNISGNHDKCRFISLAGGAVSWNESDKAAGWERHIGVTADGDAAREEAAYKAAMLLEVINLTI
;
A
#
# COMPACT_ATOMS: atom_id res chain seq x y z
N LEU A 1 23.05 -8.77 0.83
CA LEU A 1 22.75 -9.95 0.01
C LEU A 1 23.76 -11.07 0.24
N GLU A 2 25.07 -10.81 0.17
CA GLU A 2 26.08 -11.85 0.34
C GLU A 2 26.17 -12.43 1.77
N LYS A 3 25.90 -11.60 2.77
CA LYS A 3 25.95 -12.00 4.18
C LYS A 3 24.60 -12.55 4.68
N PHE A 4 23.51 -12.07 4.12
CA PHE A 4 22.14 -12.44 4.49
C PHE A 4 21.40 -12.77 3.20
N ASP A 5 20.77 -13.90 3.11
CA ASP A 5 20.11 -14.40 1.89
C ASP A 5 18.73 -13.73 1.68
N PHE A 6 18.71 -12.42 1.49
CA PHE A 6 17.49 -11.66 1.22
C PHE A 6 17.04 -11.81 -0.23
N ASP A 7 15.74 -11.91 -0.45
CA ASP A 7 15.11 -11.97 -1.77
C ASP A 7 14.93 -10.58 -2.41
N GLY A 8 14.97 -9.51 -1.60
CA GLY A 8 14.81 -8.16 -2.11
C GLY A 8 14.82 -7.08 -1.04
N PHE A 9 14.39 -5.88 -1.43
CA PHE A 9 14.39 -4.68 -0.59
C PHE A 9 13.12 -3.85 -0.77
N ARG A 10 12.63 -3.32 0.32
CA ARG A 10 11.71 -2.17 0.32
C ARG A 10 12.55 -0.89 0.40
N HIS A 11 12.31 0.00 -0.53
CA HIS A 11 12.96 1.31 -0.60
C HIS A 11 12.00 2.39 -0.12
N ASP A 12 12.43 3.09 0.91
CA ASP A 12 11.70 4.19 1.53
C ASP A 12 11.73 5.44 0.64
N ALA A 13 10.63 6.21 0.64
CA ALA A 13 10.54 7.55 0.08
C ALA A 13 11.17 7.74 -1.31
N CYS A 14 10.93 6.80 -2.22
CA CYS A 14 11.60 6.71 -3.53
C CYS A 14 11.48 7.98 -4.38
N LYS A 15 10.39 8.74 -4.25
CA LYS A 15 10.17 9.98 -5.01
C LYS A 15 11.19 11.10 -4.72
N HIS A 16 11.91 11.00 -3.61
CA HIS A 16 12.96 11.96 -3.24
C HIS A 16 14.33 11.61 -3.83
N ILE A 17 14.43 10.46 -4.49
CA ILE A 17 15.65 9.98 -5.14
C ILE A 17 15.49 10.05 -6.65
N PRO A 18 16.45 10.64 -7.38
CA PRO A 18 16.36 10.75 -8.84
C PRO A 18 16.18 9.40 -9.54
N LEU A 19 15.38 9.36 -10.60
CA LEU A 19 15.11 8.13 -11.37
C LEU A 19 16.37 7.44 -11.89
N ASN A 20 17.41 8.20 -12.22
CA ASN A 20 18.68 7.64 -12.69
C ASN A 20 19.37 6.77 -11.64
N TYR A 21 19.24 7.11 -10.35
CA TYR A 21 19.76 6.27 -9.28
C TYR A 21 19.11 4.87 -9.31
N TRP A 22 17.80 4.80 -9.48
CA TRP A 22 17.06 3.52 -9.52
C TRP A 22 17.48 2.69 -10.75
N ARG A 23 17.70 3.35 -11.90
CA ARG A 23 18.19 2.67 -13.11
C ARG A 23 19.58 2.08 -12.89
N GLU A 24 20.49 2.86 -12.31
CA GLU A 24 21.83 2.38 -12.01
C GLU A 24 21.83 1.26 -10.98
N LEU A 25 21.04 1.40 -9.92
CA LEU A 25 20.90 0.37 -8.90
C LEU A 25 20.39 -0.94 -9.52
N GLY A 26 19.29 -0.88 -10.30
CA GLY A 26 18.74 -2.05 -10.97
C GLY A 26 19.75 -2.73 -11.92
N ALA A 27 20.49 -1.94 -12.70
CA ALA A 27 21.53 -2.45 -13.58
C ALA A 27 22.68 -3.13 -12.80
N LYS A 28 23.16 -2.50 -11.73
CA LYS A 28 24.20 -3.05 -10.85
C LYS A 28 23.75 -4.33 -10.15
N MET A 29 22.50 -4.38 -9.68
CA MET A 29 21.94 -5.58 -9.05
C MET A 29 21.87 -6.74 -10.05
N LYS A 30 21.38 -6.49 -11.26
CA LYS A 30 21.34 -7.50 -12.33
C LYS A 30 22.74 -7.98 -12.76
N GLN A 31 23.72 -7.09 -12.85
CA GLN A 31 25.11 -7.42 -13.16
C GLN A 31 25.75 -8.26 -12.05
N ARG A 32 25.54 -7.89 -10.79
CA ARG A 32 26.15 -8.56 -9.63
C ARG A 32 25.52 -9.92 -9.33
N TYR A 33 24.22 -10.06 -9.59
CA TYR A 33 23.44 -11.25 -9.29
C TYR A 33 22.65 -11.73 -10.52
N PRO A 34 23.33 -12.14 -11.61
CA PRO A 34 22.67 -12.43 -12.88
C PRO A 34 21.70 -13.62 -12.81
N ASN A 35 21.91 -14.52 -11.86
CA ASN A 35 21.11 -15.73 -11.66
C ASN A 35 20.10 -15.62 -10.49
N ARG A 36 19.96 -14.42 -9.92
CA ARG A 36 19.00 -14.14 -8.83
C ARG A 36 18.06 -13.03 -9.25
N HIS A 37 16.79 -13.23 -8.99
CA HIS A 37 15.81 -12.17 -9.08
C HIS A 37 15.77 -11.42 -7.74
N ILE A 38 16.39 -10.24 -7.69
CA ILE A 38 16.35 -9.39 -6.50
C ILE A 38 15.15 -8.45 -6.63
N TRP A 39 14.13 -8.71 -5.82
CA TRP A 39 12.91 -7.92 -5.86
C TRP A 39 13.10 -6.56 -5.18
N MET A 40 12.72 -5.50 -5.87
CA MET A 40 12.81 -4.12 -5.35
C MET A 40 11.44 -3.48 -5.42
N ILE A 41 10.84 -3.26 -4.25
CA ILE A 41 9.59 -2.52 -4.10
C ILE A 41 9.88 -1.13 -3.54
N GLY A 42 9.28 -0.11 -4.13
CA GLY A 42 9.46 1.27 -3.70
C GLY A 42 8.25 1.86 -3.01
N GLU A 43 8.50 2.80 -2.13
CA GLU A 43 7.46 3.64 -1.56
C GLU A 43 7.46 5.00 -2.24
N THR A 44 6.46 5.24 -3.07
CA THR A 44 6.19 6.52 -3.73
C THR A 44 4.79 6.97 -3.40
N TYR A 45 4.64 7.79 -2.37
CA TYR A 45 3.33 8.35 -2.02
C TYR A 45 2.93 9.44 -3.02
N GLY A 46 1.88 9.18 -3.80
CA GLY A 46 1.41 10.08 -4.84
C GLY A 46 0.28 9.49 -5.70
N ASP A 47 -0.02 10.16 -6.80
CA ASP A 47 -0.99 9.67 -7.78
C ASP A 47 -0.44 8.54 -8.67
N THR A 48 -1.31 7.92 -9.45
CA THR A 48 -0.97 6.83 -10.36
C THR A 48 0.12 7.19 -11.36
N LYS A 49 0.16 8.44 -11.82
CA LYS A 49 1.16 8.94 -12.76
C LYS A 49 2.55 8.98 -12.12
N LEU A 50 2.64 9.51 -10.92
CA LEU A 50 3.90 9.57 -10.17
C LEU A 50 4.38 8.17 -9.81
N ILE A 51 3.53 7.34 -9.22
CA ILE A 51 3.86 5.94 -8.87
C ILE A 51 4.32 5.18 -10.12
N GLY A 52 3.56 5.26 -11.21
CA GLY A 52 3.87 4.61 -12.49
C GLY A 52 5.19 5.06 -13.11
N SER A 53 5.66 6.27 -12.79
CA SER A 53 6.97 6.73 -13.27
C SER A 53 8.15 5.97 -12.67
N TYR A 54 7.97 5.28 -11.54
CA TYR A 54 8.98 4.48 -10.84
C TYR A 54 8.90 2.97 -11.12
N VAL A 55 7.87 2.51 -11.86
CA VAL A 55 7.63 1.07 -12.18
C VAL A 55 7.81 0.80 -13.68
N LYS A 56 8.81 1.37 -14.31
CA LYS A 56 9.10 1.12 -15.73
C LYS A 56 10.31 0.20 -15.88
N SER A 57 10.47 -0.36 -17.08
CA SER A 57 11.64 -1.17 -17.42
C SER A 57 12.96 -0.51 -16.98
N GLY A 58 13.74 -1.26 -16.23
CA GLY A 58 15.03 -0.79 -15.71
C GLY A 58 14.93 0.14 -14.48
N LEU A 59 13.77 0.24 -13.86
CA LEU A 59 13.56 0.92 -12.57
C LEU A 59 13.29 -0.10 -11.46
N LEU A 60 12.37 0.22 -10.54
CA LEU A 60 11.93 -0.70 -9.50
C LEU A 60 10.96 -1.75 -10.06
N ASN A 61 10.95 -2.94 -9.49
CA ASN A 61 10.07 -4.02 -9.91
C ASN A 61 8.61 -3.75 -9.56
N SER A 62 8.40 -3.06 -8.43
CA SER A 62 7.10 -2.83 -7.82
C SER A 62 7.06 -1.50 -7.07
N GLN A 63 5.87 -1.01 -6.82
CA GLN A 63 5.56 0.11 -5.94
C GLN A 63 4.34 -0.23 -5.08
N PHE A 64 4.18 0.42 -3.94
CA PHE A 64 2.91 0.38 -3.22
C PHE A 64 1.85 1.17 -3.96
N ASP A 65 0.67 0.57 -4.18
CA ASP A 65 -0.46 1.27 -4.78
C ASP A 65 -1.28 2.01 -3.73
N PHE A 66 -0.86 3.23 -3.43
CA PHE A 66 -1.57 4.08 -2.48
C PHE A 66 -2.95 4.53 -2.97
N ASN A 67 -3.24 4.48 -4.27
CA ASN A 67 -4.56 4.85 -4.79
C ASN A 67 -5.58 3.75 -4.50
N ILE A 68 -5.21 2.49 -4.70
CA ILE A 68 -6.01 1.34 -4.26
C ILE A 68 -6.17 1.37 -2.73
N TYR A 69 -5.08 1.57 -1.97
CA TYR A 69 -5.13 1.68 -0.52
C TYR A 69 -6.16 2.72 -0.05
N HIS A 70 -6.07 3.96 -0.52
CA HIS A 70 -6.99 5.02 -0.08
C HIS A 70 -8.44 4.74 -0.48
N THR A 71 -8.67 4.23 -1.67
CA THR A 71 -10.02 3.87 -2.09
C THR A 71 -10.57 2.70 -1.27
N ALA A 72 -9.76 1.69 -1.01
CA ALA A 72 -10.18 0.52 -0.24
C ALA A 72 -10.52 0.88 1.22
N ILE A 73 -9.69 1.67 1.91
CA ILE A 73 -10.01 2.09 3.28
C ILE A 73 -11.27 2.95 3.33
N ASP A 74 -11.53 3.78 2.33
CA ASP A 74 -12.76 4.56 2.24
C ASP A 74 -13.99 3.66 2.01
N VAL A 75 -13.90 2.77 1.01
CA VAL A 75 -15.03 1.93 0.57
C VAL A 75 -15.43 0.92 1.64
N PHE A 76 -14.46 0.29 2.31
CA PHE A 76 -14.74 -0.73 3.33
C PHE A 76 -14.89 -0.17 4.73
N GLY A 77 -14.27 0.98 5.03
CA GLY A 77 -14.31 1.56 6.37
C GLY A 77 -15.42 2.58 6.61
N LYS A 78 -15.92 3.25 5.56
CA LYS A 78 -16.99 4.25 5.68
C LYS A 78 -18.35 3.67 5.31
N PRO A 79 -19.43 4.08 5.97
CA PRO A 79 -20.77 3.62 5.61
C PRO A 79 -21.19 4.12 4.21
N ASN A 80 -22.09 3.38 3.57
CA ASN A 80 -22.76 3.77 2.32
C ASN A 80 -21.83 4.08 1.14
N GLN A 81 -20.67 3.44 1.08
CA GLN A 81 -19.76 3.57 -0.06
C GLN A 81 -20.09 2.57 -1.17
N SER A 82 -19.74 2.91 -2.41
CA SER A 82 -20.00 2.07 -3.58
C SER A 82 -18.77 1.27 -4.00
N LEU A 83 -18.95 -0.04 -4.23
CA LEU A 83 -17.93 -0.90 -4.84
C LEU A 83 -17.57 -0.48 -6.27
N THR A 84 -18.44 0.28 -6.94
CA THR A 84 -18.13 0.85 -8.28
C THR A 84 -16.89 1.73 -8.21
N ARG A 85 -16.71 2.51 -7.15
CA ARG A 85 -15.51 3.33 -6.95
C ARG A 85 -14.26 2.47 -6.82
N MET A 86 -14.34 1.35 -6.11
CA MET A 86 -13.22 0.41 -6.00
C MET A 86 -12.84 -0.17 -7.36
N ASN A 87 -13.83 -0.63 -8.13
CA ASN A 87 -13.61 -1.15 -9.47
C ASN A 87 -12.96 -0.11 -10.40
N GLN A 88 -13.43 1.13 -10.37
CA GLN A 88 -12.84 2.22 -11.15
C GLN A 88 -11.36 2.43 -10.81
N THR A 89 -11.02 2.48 -9.51
CA THR A 89 -9.63 2.65 -9.08
C THR A 89 -8.75 1.48 -9.51
N ILE A 90 -9.24 0.24 -9.43
CA ILE A 90 -8.51 -0.95 -9.92
C ILE A 90 -8.24 -0.82 -11.42
N MET A 91 -9.23 -0.44 -12.22
CA MET A 91 -9.07 -0.26 -13.67
C MET A 91 -8.10 0.88 -14.01
N GLU A 92 -8.11 1.97 -13.26
CA GLU A 92 -7.15 3.08 -13.39
C GLU A 92 -5.73 2.64 -13.05
N SER A 93 -5.54 1.87 -11.99
CA SER A 93 -4.26 1.28 -11.59
C SER A 93 -3.72 0.33 -12.67
N LEU A 94 -4.56 -0.57 -13.17
CA LEU A 94 -4.18 -1.48 -14.27
C LEU A 94 -3.79 -0.71 -15.54
N ALA A 95 -4.50 0.35 -15.88
CA ALA A 95 -4.18 1.19 -17.04
C ALA A 95 -2.87 1.95 -16.85
N ALA A 96 -2.57 2.40 -15.62
CA ALA A 96 -1.36 3.17 -15.31
C ALA A 96 -0.09 2.31 -15.21
N TYR A 97 -0.19 1.13 -14.58
CA TYR A 97 0.98 0.29 -14.29
C TYR A 97 1.13 -0.88 -15.25
N GLY A 98 0.05 -1.32 -15.88
CA GLY A 98 0.00 -2.52 -16.71
C GLY A 98 -0.14 -3.81 -15.90
N ALA A 99 -0.77 -4.82 -16.47
CA ALA A 99 -1.04 -6.10 -15.82
C ALA A 99 0.22 -6.96 -15.54
N HIS A 100 1.37 -6.56 -16.06
CA HIS A 100 2.64 -7.29 -15.90
C HIS A 100 3.46 -6.83 -14.68
N HIS A 101 3.07 -5.75 -14.02
CA HIS A 101 3.70 -5.30 -12.78
C HIS A 101 2.90 -5.78 -11.58
N THR A 102 3.53 -6.55 -10.71
CA THR A 102 2.96 -6.91 -9.41
C THR A 102 3.12 -5.74 -8.47
N MET A 103 2.04 -5.03 -8.21
CA MET A 103 2.02 -3.90 -7.28
C MET A 103 1.90 -4.38 -5.84
N GLY A 104 2.40 -3.58 -4.90
CA GLY A 104 2.24 -3.85 -3.47
C GLY A 104 0.91 -3.31 -2.95
N ASN A 105 -0.05 -4.18 -2.71
CA ASN A 105 -1.28 -3.82 -2.03
C ASN A 105 -1.06 -3.86 -0.52
N ILE A 106 -1.55 -2.85 0.20
CA ILE A 106 -1.39 -2.73 1.65
C ILE A 106 -2.70 -2.38 2.34
N SER A 107 -2.88 -2.88 3.56
CA SER A 107 -3.95 -2.50 4.48
C SER A 107 -3.57 -1.36 5.43
N GLY A 108 -2.29 -1.04 5.52
CA GLY A 108 -1.74 0.04 6.34
C GLY A 108 -0.23 -0.07 6.51
N ASN A 109 0.35 0.93 7.15
CA ASN A 109 1.76 0.95 7.54
C ASN A 109 1.94 1.79 8.82
N HIS A 110 3.19 2.01 9.25
CA HIS A 110 3.51 2.79 10.45
C HIS A 110 3.18 4.29 10.33
N ASP A 111 3.01 4.82 9.11
CA ASP A 111 2.67 6.22 8.85
C ASP A 111 1.15 6.46 8.77
N LYS A 112 0.35 5.41 8.92
CA LYS A 112 -1.10 5.47 8.77
C LYS A 112 -1.82 4.95 10.01
N CYS A 113 -2.99 5.52 10.28
CA CYS A 113 -3.89 5.01 11.28
C CYS A 113 -4.31 3.57 10.94
N ARG A 114 -4.50 2.74 11.96
CA ARG A 114 -5.02 1.38 11.78
C ARG A 114 -6.41 1.43 11.16
N PHE A 115 -6.61 0.69 10.07
CA PHE A 115 -7.90 0.59 9.39
C PHE A 115 -9.03 0.24 10.36
N ILE A 116 -8.79 -0.75 11.23
CA ILE A 116 -9.81 -1.22 12.17
C ILE A 116 -10.27 -0.15 13.16
N SER A 117 -9.36 0.76 13.57
CA SER A 117 -9.70 1.88 14.46
C SER A 117 -10.52 2.97 13.75
N LEU A 118 -10.31 3.13 12.44
CA LEU A 118 -11.14 4.00 11.60
C LEU A 118 -12.53 3.39 11.36
N ALA A 119 -12.57 2.12 10.95
CA ALA A 119 -13.81 1.42 10.64
C ALA A 119 -14.71 1.24 11.87
N GLY A 120 -14.14 1.01 13.04
CA GLY A 120 -14.86 0.89 14.32
C GLY A 120 -15.18 2.22 15.00
N GLY A 121 -14.61 3.34 14.52
CA GLY A 121 -14.85 4.67 15.03
C GLY A 121 -14.07 5.05 16.29
N ALA A 122 -13.03 4.31 16.67
CA ALA A 122 -12.12 4.73 17.74
C ALA A 122 -11.32 5.97 17.32
N VAL A 123 -11.13 6.17 16.03
CA VAL A 123 -10.49 7.34 15.43
C VAL A 123 -11.43 7.96 14.41
N SER A 124 -11.60 9.28 14.49
CA SER A 124 -12.34 10.04 13.48
C SER A 124 -11.59 10.06 12.15
N TRP A 125 -12.31 9.95 11.04
CA TRP A 125 -11.75 10.09 9.71
C TRP A 125 -11.02 11.41 9.48
N ASN A 126 -11.47 12.48 10.13
CA ASN A 126 -10.85 13.81 10.04
C ASN A 126 -9.53 13.90 10.84
N GLU A 127 -9.24 12.92 11.67
CA GLU A 127 -8.04 12.86 12.52
C GLU A 127 -7.12 11.69 12.17
N SER A 128 -7.43 10.97 11.10
CA SER A 128 -6.68 9.77 10.69
C SER A 128 -5.18 10.04 10.46
N ASP A 129 -4.82 11.20 9.94
CA ASP A 129 -3.42 11.59 9.75
C ASP A 129 -2.68 11.89 11.06
N LYS A 130 -3.42 12.29 12.12
CA LYS A 130 -2.87 12.58 13.45
C LYS A 130 -2.75 11.33 14.33
N ALA A 131 -3.42 10.26 13.96
CA ALA A 131 -3.45 9.00 14.68
C ALA A 131 -2.53 7.96 14.04
N ALA A 132 -1.46 8.38 13.37
CA ALA A 132 -0.46 7.50 12.82
C ALA A 132 0.12 6.59 13.91
N GLY A 133 0.08 5.34 13.61
CA GLY A 133 -0.09 4.19 14.41
C GLY A 133 0.85 3.81 15.53
N TRP A 134 1.99 4.41 15.76
CA TRP A 134 2.92 3.89 16.79
C TRP A 134 2.83 4.63 18.13
N GLU A 135 2.17 5.78 18.18
CA GLU A 135 2.13 6.62 19.39
C GLU A 135 1.00 6.27 20.36
N ARG A 136 -0.02 5.50 19.93
CA ARG A 136 -1.17 5.17 20.79
C ARG A 136 -1.65 3.74 20.58
N HIS A 137 -1.93 3.06 21.65
CA HIS A 137 -2.85 1.93 21.65
C HIS A 137 -4.28 2.47 21.48
N ILE A 138 -4.71 2.54 20.23
CA ILE A 138 -6.07 2.92 19.88
C ILE A 138 -6.85 1.62 19.70
N GLY A 139 -7.96 1.48 20.44
CA GLY A 139 -8.88 0.34 20.31
C GLY A 139 -9.59 0.33 18.95
N VAL A 140 -10.51 -0.59 18.80
CA VAL A 140 -11.39 -0.70 17.61
C VAL A 140 -12.49 0.34 17.68
N THR A 141 -13.17 0.43 18.84
CA THR A 141 -14.24 1.39 19.13
C THR A 141 -13.87 2.27 20.31
N ALA A 142 -14.40 3.49 20.34
CA ALA A 142 -14.13 4.43 21.44
C ALA A 142 -14.84 4.06 22.75
N ASP A 143 -15.94 3.32 22.67
CA ASP A 143 -16.86 3.00 23.78
C ASP A 143 -17.03 1.50 24.05
N GLY A 144 -16.28 0.65 23.35
CA GLY A 144 -16.36 -0.81 23.52
C GLY A 144 -17.63 -1.45 22.94
N ASP A 145 -18.28 -0.82 21.97
CA ASP A 145 -19.47 -1.36 21.30
C ASP A 145 -19.10 -2.62 20.49
N ALA A 146 -19.53 -3.78 20.97
CA ALA A 146 -19.20 -5.08 20.41
C ALA A 146 -19.75 -5.29 18.97
N ALA A 147 -20.90 -4.70 18.64
CA ALA A 147 -21.48 -4.83 17.30
C ALA A 147 -20.67 -4.01 16.28
N ARG A 148 -20.19 -2.83 16.67
CA ARG A 148 -19.29 -2.03 15.83
C ARG A 148 -17.90 -2.67 15.72
N GLU A 149 -17.40 -3.28 16.77
CA GLU A 149 -16.15 -4.06 16.68
C GLU A 149 -16.28 -5.21 15.69
N GLU A 150 -17.32 -6.02 15.78
CA GLU A 150 -17.57 -7.11 14.83
C GLU A 150 -17.68 -6.61 13.38
N ALA A 151 -18.38 -5.50 13.17
CA ALA A 151 -18.50 -4.88 11.85
C ALA A 151 -17.13 -4.40 11.32
N ALA A 152 -16.30 -3.80 12.18
CA ALA A 152 -14.96 -3.36 11.82
C ALA A 152 -14.03 -4.52 11.44
N TYR A 153 -14.11 -5.64 12.16
CA TYR A 153 -13.38 -6.87 11.78
C TYR A 153 -13.84 -7.44 10.44
N LYS A 154 -15.15 -7.48 10.19
CA LYS A 154 -15.68 -7.90 8.87
C LYS A 154 -15.20 -6.99 7.74
N ALA A 155 -15.18 -5.68 7.97
CA ALA A 155 -14.65 -4.71 7.01
C ALA A 155 -13.14 -4.93 6.75
N ALA A 156 -12.36 -5.21 7.79
CA ALA A 156 -10.94 -5.54 7.65
C ALA A 156 -10.73 -6.83 6.86
N MET A 157 -11.53 -7.85 7.08
CA MET A 157 -11.47 -9.09 6.28
C MET A 157 -11.76 -8.84 4.80
N LEU A 158 -12.75 -8.00 4.47
CA LEU A 158 -13.04 -7.62 3.08
C LEU A 158 -11.88 -6.85 2.44
N LEU A 159 -11.25 -5.94 3.17
CA LEU A 159 -10.06 -5.23 2.72
C LEU A 159 -8.92 -6.21 2.38
N GLU A 160 -8.67 -7.19 3.24
CA GLU A 160 -7.62 -8.19 3.00
C GLU A 160 -7.97 -9.12 1.82
N VAL A 161 -9.25 -9.49 1.64
CA VAL A 161 -9.66 -10.26 0.45
C VAL A 161 -9.31 -9.51 -0.82
N ILE A 162 -9.58 -8.20 -0.90
CA ILE A 162 -9.19 -7.40 -2.06
C ILE A 162 -7.66 -7.37 -2.23
N ASN A 163 -6.91 -7.08 -1.17
CA ASN A 163 -5.44 -7.02 -1.24
C ASN A 163 -4.78 -8.32 -1.71
N LEU A 164 -5.41 -9.46 -1.44
CA LEU A 164 -4.90 -10.79 -1.82
C LEU A 164 -5.38 -11.28 -3.20
N THR A 165 -6.35 -10.61 -3.81
CA THR A 165 -7.01 -11.09 -5.04
C THR A 165 -6.85 -10.20 -6.27
N ILE A 166 -6.31 -8.99 -6.12
CA ILE A 166 -6.09 -8.03 -7.21
C ILE A 166 -4.62 -7.81 -7.54
#